data_097acd9b04789b305ed6bbd2367118c0
#
_entry.id   097acd9b04789b305ed6bbd2367118c0
#
_cell.length_a   1.000
_cell.length_b   1.000
_cell.length_c   1.000
_cell.angle_alpha   90.00
_cell.angle_beta   90.00
_cell.angle_gamma   90.00
#
_symmetry.space_group_name_H-M   'P 1'
#
loop_
_entity.id
_entity.type
_entity.pdbx_description
1 polymer ?
#
loop_
_entity_poly.entity_id
_entity_poly.type
_entity_poly.pdbx_seq_one_letter_code
_entity_poly.pdbx_strand_id
1 'polypeptide(L)'
;MNKPMPRGIRNHNPGNIERGKDRWLGMSADQSTDPRFLVFDKPEPGIRVIMRVLINYQERHDIKTLRAAINRYAPAAENNSSAYVQHVSRLTSLDPDEPIDFFDEYICTSVTKAIIRHENGDPRAFGAPDNWYADDVYQRAAVMAGFDPASKPLTQSRTVAGAVIAAAGTVGTIAASQSSGLPVTADDINTVVQVVGPLLGSSV
;
A
#
# COMPACT_ATOMS: atom_id res chain seq x y z
N MET A 1 -23.64 4.69 -21.22
CA MET A 1 -23.57 3.40 -20.47
C MET A 1 -22.60 3.60 -19.32
N ASN A 2 -23.03 3.31 -18.08
CA ASN A 2 -22.11 3.42 -16.93
C ASN A 2 -21.08 2.30 -17.01
N LYS A 3 -19.80 2.65 -16.94
CA LYS A 3 -18.71 1.68 -16.90
C LYS A 3 -18.84 0.83 -15.61
N PRO A 4 -18.71 -0.51 -15.70
CA PRO A 4 -18.82 -1.35 -14.52
C PRO A 4 -17.71 -1.04 -13.52
N MET A 5 -18.04 -1.04 -12.22
CA MET A 5 -17.09 -0.78 -11.16
C MET A 5 -15.92 -1.79 -11.22
N PRO A 6 -14.65 -1.37 -11.03
CA PRO A 6 -13.50 -2.25 -11.05
C PRO A 6 -13.65 -3.41 -10.07
N ARG A 7 -13.08 -4.57 -10.44
CA ARG A 7 -13.15 -5.79 -9.63
C ARG A 7 -12.64 -5.59 -8.21
N GLY A 8 -11.47 -4.96 -8.06
CA GLY A 8 -10.88 -4.74 -6.74
C GLY A 8 -11.77 -3.91 -5.83
N ILE A 9 -12.48 -2.93 -6.40
CA ILE A 9 -13.41 -2.09 -5.63
C ILE A 9 -14.66 -2.88 -5.24
N ARG A 10 -15.24 -3.68 -6.16
CA ARG A 10 -16.42 -4.52 -5.89
C ARG A 10 -16.16 -5.58 -4.82
N ASN A 11 -14.96 -6.14 -4.80
CA ASN A 11 -14.55 -7.16 -3.86
C ASN A 11 -14.05 -6.60 -2.52
N HIS A 12 -14.04 -5.29 -2.32
CA HIS A 12 -13.35 -4.61 -1.23
C HIS A 12 -11.88 -5.06 -1.09
N ASN A 13 -11.28 -5.47 -2.19
CA ASN A 13 -9.90 -5.93 -2.34
C ASN A 13 -9.16 -5.05 -3.36
N PRO A 14 -8.93 -3.77 -3.03
CA PRO A 14 -8.45 -2.79 -4.01
C PRO A 14 -7.02 -3.03 -4.48
N GLY A 15 -6.28 -3.92 -3.83
CA GLY A 15 -4.95 -4.37 -4.24
C GLY A 15 -4.96 -5.62 -5.11
N ASN A 16 -6.11 -6.15 -5.48
CA ASN A 16 -6.24 -7.39 -6.25
C ASN A 16 -5.42 -8.56 -5.67
N ILE A 17 -5.48 -8.72 -4.35
CA ILE A 17 -4.80 -9.81 -3.64
C ILE A 17 -5.44 -11.14 -4.05
N GLU A 18 -4.62 -12.07 -4.53
CA GLU A 18 -5.07 -13.39 -4.93
C GLU A 18 -5.42 -14.28 -3.74
N ARG A 19 -6.26 -15.28 -4.01
CA ARG A 19 -6.53 -16.32 -3.04
C ARG A 19 -5.30 -17.15 -2.79
N GLY A 20 -4.98 -17.38 -1.53
CA GLY A 20 -3.91 -18.23 -1.07
C GLY A 20 -4.39 -19.12 0.08
N LYS A 21 -3.44 -19.65 0.83
CA LYS A 21 -3.70 -20.44 2.05
C LYS A 21 -3.97 -19.55 3.26
N ASP A 22 -3.62 -18.29 3.17
CA ASP A 22 -3.67 -17.36 4.28
C ASP A 22 -5.09 -16.90 4.55
N ARG A 23 -5.39 -16.72 5.82
CA ARG A 23 -6.63 -16.13 6.32
C ARG A 23 -6.35 -14.71 6.76
N TRP A 24 -6.93 -13.76 6.05
CA TRP A 24 -6.79 -12.35 6.36
C TRP A 24 -7.96 -11.85 7.22
N LEU A 25 -7.66 -10.96 8.13
CA LEU A 25 -8.67 -10.29 8.93
C LEU A 25 -9.72 -9.61 8.04
N GLY A 26 -11.00 -9.86 8.30
CA GLY A 26 -12.11 -9.26 7.56
C GLY A 26 -12.38 -9.86 6.18
N MET A 27 -11.78 -11.03 5.87
CA MET A 27 -12.22 -11.80 4.70
C MET A 27 -13.70 -12.13 4.82
N SER A 28 -14.45 -11.97 3.72
CA SER A 28 -15.84 -12.42 3.68
C SER A 28 -15.92 -13.94 3.86
N ALA A 29 -16.96 -14.39 4.55
CA ALA A 29 -17.26 -15.80 4.67
C ALA A 29 -17.58 -16.42 3.30
N ASP A 30 -18.21 -15.65 2.41
CA ASP A 30 -18.48 -16.06 1.03
C ASP A 30 -17.39 -15.50 0.09
N GLN A 31 -16.56 -16.42 -0.38
CA GLN A 31 -15.53 -16.16 -1.37
C GLN A 31 -15.93 -16.60 -2.79
N SER A 32 -17.15 -17.09 -2.99
CA SER A 32 -17.59 -17.68 -4.26
C SER A 32 -17.79 -16.66 -5.36
N THR A 33 -17.99 -15.39 -5.02
CA THR A 33 -18.27 -14.30 -5.94
C THR A 33 -17.07 -13.93 -6.83
N ASP A 34 -15.86 -14.32 -6.46
CA ASP A 34 -14.68 -14.20 -7.30
C ASP A 34 -13.81 -15.46 -7.22
N PRO A 35 -13.52 -16.15 -8.35
CA PRO A 35 -12.77 -17.40 -8.33
C PRO A 35 -11.27 -17.22 -8.07
N ARG A 36 -10.72 -16.02 -8.27
CA ARG A 36 -9.28 -15.77 -8.23
C ARG A 36 -8.86 -14.89 -7.08
N PHE A 37 -9.60 -13.83 -6.82
CA PHE A 37 -9.21 -12.81 -5.85
C PHE A 37 -9.98 -12.94 -4.55
N LEU A 38 -9.37 -12.47 -3.47
CA LEU A 38 -10.02 -12.38 -2.17
C LEU A 38 -11.19 -11.41 -2.20
N VAL A 39 -12.18 -11.68 -1.37
CA VAL A 39 -13.32 -10.81 -1.11
C VAL A 39 -13.32 -10.44 0.37
N PHE A 40 -13.45 -9.16 0.67
CA PHE A 40 -13.55 -8.65 2.04
C PHE A 40 -14.95 -8.09 2.30
N ASP A 41 -15.38 -8.10 3.56
CA ASP A 41 -16.69 -7.58 3.95
C ASP A 41 -16.76 -6.05 3.86
N LYS A 42 -15.60 -5.39 4.04
CA LYS A 42 -15.44 -3.92 4.03
C LYS A 42 -14.12 -3.54 3.34
N PRO A 43 -13.98 -2.28 2.91
CA PRO A 43 -12.75 -1.83 2.26
C PRO A 43 -11.55 -1.75 3.21
N GLU A 44 -11.73 -1.44 4.51
CA GLU A 44 -10.62 -1.26 5.43
C GLU A 44 -9.73 -2.52 5.56
N PRO A 45 -10.27 -3.73 5.76
CA PRO A 45 -9.46 -4.95 5.74
C PRO A 45 -8.68 -5.15 4.45
N GLY A 46 -9.30 -4.91 3.29
CA GLY A 46 -8.63 -5.05 2.00
C GLY A 46 -7.50 -4.04 1.79
N ILE A 47 -7.68 -2.80 2.24
CA ILE A 47 -6.63 -1.77 2.23
C ILE A 47 -5.53 -2.15 3.22
N ARG A 48 -5.88 -2.61 4.43
CA ARG A 48 -4.93 -3.11 5.43
C ARG A 48 -3.96 -4.15 4.84
N VAL A 49 -4.46 -5.07 4.03
CA VAL A 49 -3.60 -6.11 3.45
C VAL A 49 -2.48 -5.49 2.61
N ILE A 50 -2.76 -4.46 1.80
CA ILE A 50 -1.73 -3.79 1.02
C ILE A 50 -0.66 -3.19 1.95
N MET A 51 -1.08 -2.48 3.00
CA MET A 51 -0.16 -1.88 3.98
C MET A 51 0.69 -2.94 4.67
N ARG A 52 0.08 -4.05 5.12
CA ARG A 52 0.83 -5.16 5.76
C ARG A 52 1.82 -5.83 4.81
N VAL A 53 1.48 -5.95 3.53
CA VAL A 53 2.39 -6.48 2.51
C VAL A 53 3.61 -5.56 2.37
N LEU A 54 3.42 -4.24 2.29
CA LEU A 54 4.52 -3.26 2.18
C LEU A 54 5.41 -3.28 3.44
N ILE A 55 4.81 -3.29 4.63
CA ILE A 55 5.53 -3.39 5.91
C ILE A 55 6.33 -4.70 5.95
N ASN A 56 5.73 -5.83 5.60
CA ASN A 56 6.42 -7.13 5.57
C ASN A 56 7.57 -7.17 4.56
N TYR A 57 7.46 -6.46 3.44
CA TYR A 57 8.55 -6.35 2.47
C TYR A 57 9.79 -5.71 3.09
N GLN A 58 9.62 -4.64 3.86
CA GLN A 58 10.72 -4.01 4.57
C GLN A 58 11.21 -4.88 5.74
N GLU A 59 10.30 -5.36 6.58
CA GLU A 59 10.62 -6.09 7.81
C GLU A 59 11.35 -7.40 7.54
N ARG A 60 10.88 -8.18 6.55
CA ARG A 60 11.35 -9.55 6.32
C ARG A 60 12.29 -9.70 5.13
N HIS A 61 12.31 -8.75 4.23
CA HIS A 61 13.05 -8.83 2.98
C HIS A 61 13.98 -7.65 2.74
N ASP A 62 14.09 -6.72 3.71
CA ASP A 62 14.90 -5.50 3.63
C ASP A 62 14.64 -4.65 2.38
N ILE A 63 13.41 -4.70 1.88
CA ILE A 63 12.97 -3.91 0.73
C ILE A 63 12.62 -2.49 1.21
N LYS A 64 13.42 -1.52 0.79
CA LYS A 64 13.36 -0.12 1.25
C LYS A 64 13.29 0.88 0.11
N THR A 65 12.99 0.45 -1.11
CA THR A 65 12.79 1.36 -2.24
C THR A 65 11.45 1.09 -2.91
N LEU A 66 10.88 2.13 -3.51
CA LEU A 66 9.62 2.00 -4.22
C LEU A 66 9.72 0.99 -5.36
N ARG A 67 10.83 1.04 -6.13
CA ARG A 67 11.06 0.10 -7.23
C ARG A 67 11.07 -1.35 -6.77
N ALA A 68 11.83 -1.65 -5.72
CA ALA A 68 11.90 -3.01 -5.21
C ALA A 68 10.56 -3.51 -4.68
N ALA A 69 9.82 -2.63 -3.98
CA ALA A 69 8.51 -2.95 -3.46
C ALA A 69 7.49 -3.26 -4.58
N ILE A 70 7.41 -2.40 -5.60
CA ILE A 70 6.47 -2.60 -6.72
C ILE A 70 6.87 -3.81 -7.57
N ASN A 71 8.16 -4.04 -7.82
CA ASN A 71 8.60 -5.22 -8.56
C ASN A 71 8.26 -6.54 -7.83
N ARG A 72 8.25 -6.51 -6.50
CA ARG A 72 7.83 -7.67 -5.72
C ARG A 72 6.31 -7.79 -5.64
N TYR A 73 5.61 -6.67 -5.59
CA TYR A 73 4.15 -6.62 -5.55
C TYR A 73 3.55 -7.12 -6.87
N ALA A 74 4.11 -6.71 -7.99
CA ALA A 74 3.67 -7.05 -9.36
C ALA A 74 4.88 -7.47 -10.22
N PRO A 75 5.26 -8.76 -10.18
CA PRO A 75 6.44 -9.26 -10.91
C PRO A 75 6.36 -9.03 -12.42
N ALA A 76 7.49 -8.73 -13.05
CA ALA A 76 7.61 -8.34 -14.45
C ALA A 76 7.12 -9.41 -15.45
N ALA A 77 7.14 -10.68 -15.06
CA ALA A 77 6.66 -11.77 -15.91
C ALA A 77 5.15 -11.64 -16.25
N GLU A 78 4.41 -10.91 -15.44
CA GLU A 78 2.96 -10.76 -15.57
C GLU A 78 2.55 -9.30 -15.85
N ASN A 79 3.47 -8.33 -15.71
CA ASN A 79 3.16 -6.91 -15.77
C ASN A 79 4.30 -6.08 -16.34
N ASN A 80 3.98 -4.90 -16.89
CA ASN A 80 4.97 -3.86 -17.16
C ASN A 80 5.36 -3.15 -15.85
N SER A 81 6.20 -3.80 -15.04
CA SER A 81 6.61 -3.29 -13.73
C SER A 81 7.25 -1.90 -13.81
N SER A 82 7.94 -1.58 -14.91
CA SER A 82 8.53 -0.25 -15.10
C SER A 82 7.46 0.84 -15.19
N ALA A 83 6.39 0.62 -15.95
CA ALA A 83 5.28 1.56 -16.04
C ALA A 83 4.54 1.69 -14.71
N TYR A 84 4.42 0.60 -13.96
CA TYR A 84 3.81 0.60 -12.64
C TYR A 84 4.64 1.46 -11.66
N VAL A 85 5.95 1.20 -11.57
CA VAL A 85 6.87 2.00 -10.74
C VAL A 85 6.77 3.49 -11.08
N GLN A 86 6.83 3.84 -12.36
CA GLN A 86 6.72 5.24 -12.79
C GLN A 86 5.35 5.86 -12.43
N HIS A 87 4.28 5.09 -12.53
CA HIS A 87 2.95 5.59 -12.18
C HIS A 87 2.84 5.87 -10.68
N VAL A 88 3.27 4.93 -9.83
CA VAL A 88 3.25 5.11 -8.37
C VAL A 88 4.18 6.25 -7.96
N SER A 89 5.39 6.32 -8.51
CA SER A 89 6.33 7.42 -8.27
C SER A 89 5.72 8.80 -8.57
N ARG A 90 5.06 8.95 -9.72
CA ARG A 90 4.37 10.22 -10.05
C ARG A 90 3.25 10.57 -9.09
N LEU A 91 2.47 9.59 -8.63
CA LEU A 91 1.36 9.81 -7.72
C LEU A 91 1.80 10.17 -6.30
N THR A 92 2.96 9.66 -5.89
CA THR A 92 3.51 9.85 -4.55
C THR A 92 4.59 10.91 -4.47
N SER A 93 5.14 11.33 -5.61
CA SER A 93 6.35 12.18 -5.71
C SER A 93 7.58 11.55 -5.03
N LEU A 94 7.60 10.24 -4.84
CA LEU A 94 8.76 9.51 -4.32
C LEU A 94 9.70 9.14 -5.47
N ASP A 95 11.01 9.30 -5.25
CA ASP A 95 12.01 8.75 -6.15
C ASP A 95 11.97 7.21 -6.05
N PRO A 96 11.93 6.48 -7.19
CA PRO A 96 11.82 5.02 -7.16
C PRO A 96 13.00 4.30 -6.50
N ASP A 97 14.17 4.91 -6.48
CA ASP A 97 15.42 4.28 -6.07
C ASP A 97 15.96 4.80 -4.74
N GLU A 98 15.42 5.90 -4.24
CA GLU A 98 15.76 6.42 -2.92
C GLU A 98 15.15 5.57 -1.80
N PRO A 99 15.87 5.42 -0.67
CA PRO A 99 15.35 4.70 0.48
C PRO A 99 14.09 5.36 1.06
N ILE A 100 13.08 4.54 1.29
CA ILE A 100 11.82 4.92 1.95
C ILE A 100 11.57 4.02 3.15
N ASP A 101 10.77 4.49 4.11
CA ASP A 101 10.39 3.74 5.29
C ASP A 101 8.89 3.41 5.26
N PHE A 102 8.56 2.12 5.11
CA PHE A 102 7.17 1.65 5.14
C PHE A 102 6.59 1.56 6.58
N PHE A 103 7.39 1.77 7.62
CA PHE A 103 6.88 1.99 8.97
C PHE A 103 6.42 3.44 9.20
N ASP A 104 6.74 4.36 8.29
CA ASP A 104 6.12 5.69 8.26
C ASP A 104 4.71 5.58 7.69
N GLU A 105 3.70 5.92 8.49
CA GLU A 105 2.28 5.84 8.12
C GLU A 105 1.97 6.66 6.86
N TYR A 106 2.55 7.85 6.74
CA TYR A 106 2.32 8.71 5.57
C TYR A 106 2.85 8.07 4.28
N ILE A 107 4.07 7.55 4.31
CA ILE A 107 4.69 6.88 3.17
C ILE A 107 3.89 5.63 2.81
N CYS A 108 3.60 4.77 3.78
CA CYS A 108 2.85 3.53 3.57
C CYS A 108 1.45 3.81 3.00
N THR A 109 0.74 4.80 3.55
CA THR A 109 -0.60 5.19 3.08
C THR A 109 -0.55 5.80 1.68
N SER A 110 0.44 6.66 1.40
CA SER A 110 0.60 7.29 0.09
C SER A 110 0.86 6.26 -1.01
N VAL A 111 1.78 5.32 -0.76
CA VAL A 111 2.06 4.22 -1.69
C VAL A 111 0.85 3.30 -1.85
N THR A 112 0.13 3.00 -0.77
CA THR A 112 -1.11 2.22 -0.81
C THR A 112 -2.18 2.88 -1.68
N LYS A 113 -2.43 4.18 -1.53
CA LYS A 113 -3.37 4.94 -2.39
C LYS A 113 -2.97 4.87 -3.86
N ALA A 114 -1.67 5.02 -4.14
CA ALA A 114 -1.14 4.97 -5.50
C ALA A 114 -1.25 3.57 -6.14
N ILE A 115 -1.01 2.50 -5.38
CA ILE A 115 -1.25 1.11 -5.78
C ILE A 115 -2.74 0.93 -6.13
N ILE A 116 -3.64 1.31 -5.24
CA ILE A 116 -5.09 1.20 -5.45
C ILE A 116 -5.52 1.92 -6.73
N ARG A 117 -4.97 3.11 -6.98
CA ARG A 117 -5.27 3.87 -8.20
C ARG A 117 -4.70 3.19 -9.46
N HIS A 118 -3.53 2.58 -9.38
CA HIS A 118 -2.97 1.83 -10.50
C HIS A 118 -3.81 0.60 -10.85
N GLU A 119 -4.19 -0.17 -9.83
CA GLU A 119 -4.94 -1.42 -9.99
C GLU A 119 -6.39 -1.20 -10.49
N ASN A 120 -7.03 -0.11 -10.10
CA ASN A 120 -8.46 0.11 -10.36
C ASN A 120 -8.74 1.27 -11.32
N GLY A 121 -7.70 1.98 -11.76
CA GLY A 121 -7.81 3.14 -12.64
C GLY A 121 -8.19 4.44 -11.89
N ASP A 122 -8.48 5.47 -12.68
CA ASP A 122 -8.84 6.78 -12.14
C ASP A 122 -10.27 6.76 -11.57
N PRO A 123 -10.45 7.03 -10.27
CA PRO A 123 -11.77 7.05 -9.64
C PRO A 123 -12.71 8.09 -10.26
N ARG A 124 -12.18 9.19 -10.79
CA ARG A 124 -12.99 10.24 -11.46
C ARG A 124 -13.75 9.71 -12.66
N ALA A 125 -13.22 8.71 -13.34
CA ALA A 125 -13.91 8.04 -14.44
C ALA A 125 -15.18 7.27 -14.03
N PHE A 126 -15.40 7.15 -12.70
CA PHE A 126 -16.53 6.46 -12.07
C PHE A 126 -17.37 7.41 -11.20
N GLY A 127 -17.14 8.72 -11.30
CA GLY A 127 -17.86 9.72 -10.52
C GLY A 127 -17.41 9.85 -9.06
N ALA A 128 -16.33 9.18 -8.68
CA ALA A 128 -15.69 9.37 -7.38
C ALA A 128 -14.72 10.57 -7.43
N PRO A 129 -14.35 11.15 -6.26
CA PRO A 129 -13.33 12.20 -6.18
C PRO A 129 -11.92 11.65 -6.52
N ASP A 130 -10.87 12.32 -6.06
CA ASP A 130 -9.48 11.99 -6.42
C ASP A 130 -9.00 10.62 -5.88
N ASN A 131 -9.67 10.09 -4.85
CA ASN A 131 -9.36 8.78 -4.25
C ASN A 131 -10.57 7.85 -4.31
N TRP A 132 -10.32 6.54 -4.36
CA TRP A 132 -11.36 5.51 -4.33
C TRP A 132 -12.13 5.45 -3.02
N TYR A 133 -11.51 5.87 -1.92
CA TYR A 133 -12.10 5.88 -0.58
C TYR A 133 -11.82 7.21 0.09
N ALA A 134 -12.65 7.56 1.05
CA ALA A 134 -12.44 8.73 1.90
C ALA A 134 -11.23 8.53 2.84
N ASP A 135 -10.62 9.60 3.30
CA ASP A 135 -9.39 9.54 4.10
C ASP A 135 -9.57 8.81 5.43
N ASP A 136 -10.74 8.89 6.04
CA ASP A 136 -11.06 8.16 7.28
C ASP A 136 -11.07 6.64 7.10
N VAL A 137 -11.40 6.13 5.89
CA VAL A 137 -11.30 4.70 5.56
C VAL A 137 -9.84 4.27 5.55
N TYR A 138 -8.95 5.07 4.94
CA TYR A 138 -7.51 4.81 4.96
C TYR A 138 -6.93 4.88 6.37
N GLN A 139 -7.36 5.84 7.18
CA GLN A 139 -6.93 5.95 8.58
C GLN A 139 -7.33 4.72 9.40
N ARG A 140 -8.59 4.26 9.27
CA ARG A 140 -9.01 3.01 9.95
C ARG A 140 -8.20 1.80 9.47
N ALA A 141 -7.91 1.71 8.18
CA ALA A 141 -7.07 0.64 7.64
C ALA A 141 -5.63 0.71 8.17
N ALA A 142 -5.05 1.90 8.32
CA ALA A 142 -3.74 2.12 8.90
C ALA A 142 -3.68 1.66 10.36
N VAL A 143 -4.67 2.04 11.17
CA VAL A 143 -4.79 1.55 12.56
C VAL A 143 -4.88 0.02 12.59
N MET A 144 -5.69 -0.58 11.74
CA MET A 144 -5.78 -2.03 11.62
C MET A 144 -4.46 -2.68 11.15
N ALA A 145 -3.64 -1.96 10.38
CA ALA A 145 -2.32 -2.41 9.95
C ALA A 145 -1.25 -2.29 11.06
N GLY A 146 -1.57 -1.62 12.17
CA GLY A 146 -0.71 -1.49 13.33
C GLY A 146 -0.07 -0.10 13.50
N PHE A 147 -0.49 0.89 12.73
CA PHE A 147 -0.08 2.28 12.96
C PHE A 147 -0.81 2.88 14.17
N ASP A 148 -0.09 3.65 14.97
CA ASP A 148 -0.65 4.30 16.14
C ASP A 148 -1.49 5.53 15.74
N PRO A 149 -2.80 5.59 16.04
CA PRO A 149 -3.62 6.75 15.73
C PRO A 149 -3.19 8.03 16.46
N ALA A 150 -2.41 7.91 17.52
CA ALA A 150 -1.86 9.05 18.25
C ALA A 150 -0.54 9.55 17.65
N SER A 151 0.12 8.77 16.80
CA SER A 151 1.29 9.24 16.07
C SER A 151 0.84 10.29 15.07
N LYS A 152 1.18 11.54 15.33
CA LYS A 152 0.97 12.60 14.33
C LYS A 152 1.68 12.17 13.06
N PRO A 153 1.01 12.16 11.90
CA PRO A 153 1.70 11.91 10.66
C PRO A 153 2.84 12.90 10.55
N LEU A 154 4.04 12.43 10.26
CA LEU A 154 5.23 13.25 10.05
C LEU A 154 5.10 14.13 8.78
N THR A 155 3.89 14.53 8.47
CA THR A 155 3.46 15.22 7.25
C THR A 155 4.09 16.57 7.02
N GLN A 156 4.90 17.05 7.94
CA GLN A 156 5.51 18.36 7.77
C GLN A 156 7.00 18.39 8.00
N SER A 157 7.62 17.27 8.26
CA SER A 157 8.97 17.32 8.74
C SER A 157 9.96 16.66 7.84
N ARG A 158 9.95 16.54 6.68
CA ARG A 158 11.16 16.08 5.98
C ARG A 158 10.87 15.52 4.64
N THR A 159 11.00 16.19 3.67
CA THR A 159 11.45 15.67 2.41
C THR A 159 10.80 16.34 1.21
N VAL A 160 10.41 17.56 1.39
CA VAL A 160 10.33 18.43 0.22
C VAL A 160 11.23 19.63 0.46
N ALA A 161 12.37 19.39 1.04
CA ALA A 161 13.45 20.36 1.09
C ALA A 161 14.73 19.64 0.74
N GLY A 162 14.87 19.34 -0.51
CA GLY A 162 16.18 19.29 -1.08
C GLY A 162 16.83 20.64 -0.89
N ALA A 163 18.05 20.59 -0.34
CA ALA A 163 19.06 21.61 -0.29
C ALA A 163 18.76 22.87 0.54
N VAL A 164 19.48 23.01 1.52
CA VAL A 164 20.57 23.92 1.87
C VAL A 164 20.85 23.77 3.33
N ILE A 165 21.99 23.24 3.63
CA ILE A 165 22.53 23.29 4.97
C ILE A 165 23.78 24.11 4.96
N ALA A 166 23.80 25.05 5.83
CA ALA A 166 25.04 25.58 6.36
C ALA A 166 25.11 25.22 7.85
N ALA A 167 26.25 24.68 8.21
CA ALA A 167 26.67 24.17 9.49
C ALA A 167 26.51 25.12 10.67
N ALA A 168 26.27 24.55 11.84
CA ALA A 168 27.06 24.84 13.06
C ALA A 168 26.63 23.92 14.21
N GLY A 169 27.61 23.28 14.81
CA GLY A 169 27.61 22.26 15.81
C GLY A 169 26.81 22.49 17.07
N THR A 170 26.47 21.35 17.66
CA THR A 170 26.78 21.01 19.05
C THR A 170 26.39 19.56 19.33
N VAL A 171 27.24 18.85 19.99
CA VAL A 171 27.12 17.49 20.47
C VAL A 171 26.00 17.42 21.51
N GLY A 172 25.07 16.50 21.29
CA GLY A 172 24.07 16.12 22.29
C GLY A 172 23.73 14.66 22.12
N THR A 173 24.23 13.83 23.02
CA THR A 173 23.85 12.43 23.18
C THR A 173 22.35 12.29 23.38
N ILE A 174 21.69 11.56 22.50
CA ILE A 174 20.32 11.14 22.73
C ILE A 174 20.30 9.62 22.82
N ALA A 175 19.81 9.17 23.99
CA ALA A 175 19.61 7.78 24.32
C ALA A 175 18.70 7.05 23.32
N ALA A 176 19.06 5.81 23.02
CA ALA A 176 18.25 4.89 22.25
C ALA A 176 16.90 4.68 22.95
N SER A 177 15.82 5.16 22.35
CA SER A 177 14.48 4.76 22.70
C SER A 177 14.12 3.51 21.90
N GLN A 178 13.76 2.48 22.61
CA GLN A 178 13.36 1.16 22.09
C GLN A 178 12.19 1.29 21.14
N SER A 179 12.31 0.64 20.00
CA SER A 179 11.21 0.44 19.06
C SER A 179 10.11 -0.38 19.74
N SER A 180 8.97 0.25 20.01
CA SER A 180 7.76 -0.46 20.41
C SER A 180 7.29 -1.29 19.20
N GLY A 181 7.45 -2.61 19.32
CA GLY A 181 7.00 -3.55 18.31
C GLY A 181 5.49 -3.44 18.09
N LEU A 182 5.11 -3.34 16.83
CA LEU A 182 3.70 -3.44 16.42
C LEU A 182 3.19 -4.84 16.79
N PRO A 183 1.94 -4.96 17.27
CA PRO A 183 1.38 -6.26 17.60
C PRO A 183 1.28 -7.14 16.35
N VAL A 184 2.04 -8.22 16.31
CA VAL A 184 1.99 -9.23 15.25
C VAL A 184 0.80 -10.14 15.55
N THR A 185 -0.18 -10.17 14.67
CA THR A 185 -1.26 -11.14 14.75
C THR A 185 -0.84 -12.44 14.05
N ALA A 186 -1.44 -13.57 14.45
CA ALA A 186 -1.14 -14.89 13.89
C ALA A 186 -1.29 -14.94 12.34
N ASP A 187 -2.02 -14.00 11.76
CA ASP A 187 -2.27 -13.86 10.33
C ASP A 187 -1.05 -13.34 9.55
N ASP A 188 -0.01 -12.85 10.24
CA ASP A 188 1.12 -12.19 9.60
C ASP A 188 2.28 -13.17 9.29
N ILE A 189 2.11 -14.47 9.55
CA ILE A 189 3.29 -15.35 9.71
C ILE A 189 3.79 -15.98 8.42
N ASN A 190 3.11 -15.97 7.27
CA ASN A 190 3.65 -16.74 6.13
C ASN A 190 3.15 -16.35 4.74
N THR A 191 3.27 -15.11 4.33
CA THR A 191 2.72 -14.74 3.02
C THR A 191 3.77 -14.33 2.02
N VAL A 192 3.98 -15.19 1.02
CA VAL A 192 4.37 -14.76 -0.32
C VAL A 192 3.06 -14.45 -1.05
N VAL A 193 2.63 -13.19 -0.99
CA VAL A 193 1.49 -12.75 -1.77
C VAL A 193 1.95 -12.54 -3.20
N GLN A 194 1.47 -13.35 -4.12
CA GLN A 194 1.51 -13.02 -5.52
C GLN A 194 0.36 -12.08 -5.83
N VAL A 195 0.68 -10.89 -6.21
CA VAL A 195 -0.28 -9.91 -6.72
C VAL A 195 -0.13 -9.86 -8.22
N VAL A 196 -1.19 -10.17 -8.91
CA VAL A 196 -1.24 -10.10 -10.37
C VAL A 196 -1.88 -8.78 -10.75
N GLY A 197 -1.16 -8.01 -11.55
CA GLY A 197 -1.64 -6.72 -12.02
C GLY A 197 -2.87 -6.80 -12.91
N PRO A 198 -3.47 -5.65 -13.23
CA PRO A 198 -4.70 -5.59 -14.02
C PRO A 198 -4.47 -6.18 -15.42
N LEU A 199 -5.29 -7.12 -15.81
CA LEU A 199 -5.49 -7.46 -17.19
C LEU A 199 -6.12 -6.22 -17.88
N LEU A 200 -5.28 -5.45 -18.54
CA LEU A 200 -5.75 -4.44 -19.49
C LEU A 200 -6.54 -5.22 -20.56
N GLY A 201 -7.85 -5.17 -20.46
CA GLY A 201 -8.73 -5.67 -21.48
C GLY A 201 -8.42 -4.94 -22.78
N SER A 202 -7.79 -5.63 -23.71
CA SER A 202 -7.70 -5.18 -25.09
C SER A 202 -9.12 -5.15 -25.63
N SER A 203 -9.64 -3.95 -25.80
CA SER A 203 -10.83 -3.75 -26.64
C SER A 203 -10.36 -3.81 -28.08
N VAL A 204 -10.84 -4.80 -28.80
CA VAL A 204 -11.02 -4.76 -30.25
C VAL A 204 -12.41 -4.20 -30.52
#